data_a46e6a2d0a2a22c030dd8c4f104b8af3
#
_entry.id   a46e6a2d0a2a22c030dd8c4f104b8af3
#
_cell.length_a   1.000
_cell.length_b   1.000
_cell.length_c   1.000
_cell.angle_alpha   90.00
_cell.angle_beta   90.00
_cell.angle_gamma   90.00
#
_symmetry.space_group_name_H-M   'P 1'
#
loop_
_entity.id
_entity.type
_entity.pdbx_description
1 polymer ?
#
loop_
_entity_poly.entity_id
_entity_poly.type
_entity_poly.pdbx_seq_one_letter_code
_entity_poly.pdbx_strand_id
1 'polypeptide(L)'
;MRSFPIRPPRFVPAALLLVGAWSPSAHAASLDAATEVWTPVPPVVSAPANGVPSDAIVLFDGKNLDEWEPLRPDAPGWKIEDGVMVVVPQPTPCDERTKRVFGDVQLHLEFREPAVVKGDGQGRGNSGVFFMGLYELQILDSVNNPTYVNGQNAAVYKEHPPLVNASRPPGEWQTYEVVFIAPRFAADGKLLSPARMTVFHDGVLVQHDVALTGPTPNGPTFHLATLPPYTAHAAKLPLALQDHRSPVAFRNIWIRELTLPDTPPAARP
;
A
#
# COMPACT_ATOMS: atom_id res chain seq x y z
N MET A 1 -1.65 -1.07 -103.18
CA MET A 1 -1.17 0.17 -102.55
C MET A 1 -1.95 0.41 -101.28
N ARG A 2 -1.35 0.13 -100.11
CA ARG A 2 -1.97 0.35 -98.74
C ARG A 2 -1.10 1.39 -98.06
N SER A 3 -1.68 2.57 -97.83
CA SER A 3 -1.10 3.71 -97.14
C SER A 3 -1.17 3.46 -95.61
N PHE A 4 -0.02 3.55 -94.92
CA PHE A 4 0.02 3.61 -93.48
C PHE A 4 -0.04 5.01 -92.93
N PRO A 5 -0.82 5.31 -91.88
CA PRO A 5 -0.86 6.67 -91.29
C PRO A 5 0.30 6.82 -90.26
N ILE A 6 1.00 7.92 -90.38
CA ILE A 6 2.06 8.43 -89.49
C ILE A 6 1.37 8.99 -88.20
N ARG A 7 1.78 8.41 -87.01
CA ARG A 7 1.36 8.96 -85.72
C ARG A 7 2.32 10.09 -85.28
N PRO A 8 1.80 11.17 -84.72
CA PRO A 8 2.63 12.25 -84.18
C PRO A 8 3.24 11.89 -82.82
N PRO A 9 4.37 12.50 -82.41
CA PRO A 9 5.07 12.20 -81.17
C PRO A 9 4.27 12.70 -79.93
N ARG A 10 4.23 11.84 -78.91
CA ARG A 10 3.64 12.18 -77.60
C ARG A 10 4.64 13.00 -76.79
N PHE A 11 4.27 14.23 -76.45
CA PHE A 11 4.94 15.05 -75.48
C PHE A 11 4.62 14.49 -74.08
N VAL A 12 5.67 14.15 -73.29
CA VAL A 12 5.56 13.82 -71.88
C VAL A 12 5.85 15.09 -71.08
N PRO A 13 4.93 15.60 -70.27
CA PRO A 13 5.23 16.75 -69.41
C PRO A 13 6.20 16.32 -68.31
N ALA A 14 7.33 17.02 -68.18
CA ALA A 14 8.22 16.91 -67.05
C ALA A 14 7.51 17.45 -65.75
N ALA A 15 7.22 16.58 -64.84
CA ALA A 15 6.73 17.00 -63.53
C ALA A 15 7.91 17.57 -62.72
N LEU A 16 7.86 18.88 -62.45
CA LEU A 16 8.75 19.56 -61.52
C LEU A 16 8.39 19.10 -60.10
N LEU A 17 9.21 18.27 -59.49
CA LEU A 17 9.12 17.97 -58.06
C LEU A 17 9.63 19.18 -57.26
N LEU A 18 8.73 19.97 -56.73
CA LEU A 18 9.00 20.97 -55.70
C LEU A 18 9.29 20.20 -54.38
N VAL A 19 10.58 20.02 -54.09
CA VAL A 19 11.03 19.58 -52.77
C VAL A 19 10.81 20.77 -51.83
N GLY A 20 9.69 20.77 -51.14
CA GLY A 20 9.44 21.70 -50.04
C GLY A 20 10.44 21.42 -48.92
N ALA A 21 11.39 22.32 -48.71
CA ALA A 21 12.23 22.32 -47.53
C ALA A 21 11.33 22.52 -46.29
N TRP A 22 11.11 21.45 -45.53
CA TRP A 22 10.51 21.56 -44.22
C TRP A 22 11.56 22.22 -43.31
N SER A 23 11.47 23.51 -43.14
CA SER A 23 12.13 24.23 -42.05
C SER A 23 11.45 23.79 -40.76
N PRO A 24 12.15 23.20 -39.77
CA PRO A 24 11.55 23.01 -38.45
C PRO A 24 11.21 24.39 -37.92
N SER A 25 9.92 24.68 -37.76
CA SER A 25 9.46 25.85 -37.02
C SER A 25 10.08 25.77 -35.66
N ALA A 26 11.00 26.70 -35.36
CA ALA A 26 11.42 26.92 -33.98
C ALA A 26 10.14 27.31 -33.22
N HIS A 27 9.60 26.38 -32.46
CA HIS A 27 8.54 26.69 -31.51
C HIS A 27 9.13 27.75 -30.58
N ALA A 28 8.61 28.94 -30.65
CA ALA A 28 8.87 29.96 -29.64
C ALA A 28 8.60 29.27 -28.30
N ALA A 29 9.60 29.24 -27.40
CA ALA A 29 9.41 28.71 -26.07
C ALA A 29 8.21 29.42 -25.45
N SER A 30 7.09 28.72 -25.35
CA SER A 30 5.89 29.28 -24.75
C SER A 30 6.18 29.47 -23.24
N LEU A 31 5.51 30.43 -22.60
CA LEU A 31 5.64 30.60 -21.13
C LEU A 31 5.29 29.30 -20.39
N ASP A 32 4.54 28.42 -21.03
CA ASP A 32 4.20 27.06 -20.50
C ASP A 32 5.43 26.17 -20.37
N ALA A 33 6.44 26.27 -21.25
CA ALA A 33 7.66 25.48 -21.19
C ALA A 33 8.46 25.71 -19.89
N ALA A 34 8.33 26.88 -19.25
CA ALA A 34 8.99 27.18 -17.98
C ALA A 34 8.46 26.33 -16.80
N THR A 35 7.30 25.73 -16.93
CA THR A 35 6.69 24.88 -15.90
C THR A 35 6.75 23.38 -16.23
N GLU A 36 7.23 23.04 -17.42
CA GLU A 36 7.37 21.65 -17.87
C GLU A 36 8.57 20.98 -17.20
N VAL A 37 8.34 19.80 -16.65
CA VAL A 37 9.37 18.95 -16.04
C VAL A 37 9.46 17.66 -16.84
N TRP A 38 10.57 17.42 -17.51
CA TRP A 38 10.77 16.29 -18.43
C TRP A 38 11.52 15.12 -17.78
N THR A 39 12.15 15.34 -16.65
CA THR A 39 12.94 14.34 -15.95
C THR A 39 12.77 14.44 -14.43
N PRO A 40 12.81 13.32 -13.71
CA PRO A 40 12.90 11.94 -14.22
C PRO A 40 11.58 11.48 -14.87
N VAL A 41 11.69 10.66 -15.93
CA VAL A 41 10.52 10.01 -16.52
C VAL A 41 10.00 8.94 -15.55
N PRO A 42 8.72 8.95 -15.15
CA PRO A 42 8.18 7.95 -14.26
C PRO A 42 8.29 6.53 -14.85
N PRO A 43 8.68 5.52 -14.06
CA PRO A 43 8.68 4.12 -14.53
C PRO A 43 7.28 3.66 -14.88
N VAL A 44 7.18 2.81 -15.91
CA VAL A 44 5.92 2.19 -16.30
C VAL A 44 5.64 1.00 -15.40
N VAL A 45 4.52 1.03 -14.69
CA VAL A 45 4.01 -0.08 -13.88
C VAL A 45 2.71 -0.56 -14.50
N SER A 46 2.61 -1.84 -14.82
CA SER A 46 1.33 -2.42 -15.23
C SER A 46 0.48 -2.68 -13.97
N ALA A 47 -0.77 -2.28 -14.03
CA ALA A 47 -1.73 -2.45 -12.93
C ALA A 47 -3.01 -3.08 -13.51
N PRO A 48 -3.08 -4.43 -13.67
CA PRO A 48 -4.27 -5.09 -14.17
C PRO A 48 -5.43 -4.93 -13.20
N ALA A 49 -6.65 -4.82 -13.71
CA ALA A 49 -7.84 -4.73 -12.87
C ALA A 49 -7.91 -5.92 -11.90
N ASN A 50 -8.03 -5.64 -10.61
CA ASN A 50 -8.00 -6.62 -9.52
C ASN A 50 -6.74 -7.51 -9.49
N GLY A 51 -5.66 -7.08 -10.11
CA GLY A 51 -4.39 -7.80 -10.16
C GLY A 51 -3.29 -7.12 -9.38
N VAL A 52 -2.18 -7.84 -9.22
CA VAL A 52 -0.99 -7.33 -8.53
C VAL A 52 -0.21 -6.40 -9.47
N PRO A 53 0.18 -5.19 -9.05
CA PRO A 53 1.06 -4.32 -9.82
C PRO A 53 2.39 -4.99 -10.16
N SER A 54 2.97 -4.70 -11.33
CA SER A 54 4.16 -5.38 -11.83
C SER A 54 5.43 -5.14 -11.02
N ASP A 55 5.45 -4.10 -10.19
CA ASP A 55 6.54 -3.74 -9.28
C ASP A 55 6.26 -4.13 -7.81
N ALA A 56 5.15 -4.84 -7.56
CA ALA A 56 4.81 -5.30 -6.22
C ALA A 56 5.53 -6.60 -5.86
N ILE A 57 5.79 -6.74 -4.58
CA ILE A 57 6.26 -7.96 -3.94
C ILE A 57 5.02 -8.69 -3.43
N VAL A 58 4.78 -9.90 -3.91
CA VAL A 58 3.69 -10.75 -3.42
C VAL A 58 4.13 -11.36 -2.10
N LEU A 59 3.40 -11.05 -1.03
CA LEU A 59 3.65 -11.60 0.31
C LEU A 59 2.84 -12.86 0.56
N PHE A 60 1.64 -12.96 -0.03
CA PHE A 60 0.80 -14.17 0.06
C PHE A 60 -0.19 -14.24 -1.10
N ASP A 61 -0.13 -15.34 -1.87
CA ASP A 61 -1.01 -15.64 -3.01
C ASP A 61 -1.84 -16.92 -2.84
N GLY A 62 -1.90 -17.44 -1.61
CA GLY A 62 -2.65 -18.65 -1.28
C GLY A 62 -1.85 -19.96 -1.34
N LYS A 63 -0.58 -19.95 -1.75
CA LYS A 63 0.19 -21.18 -2.00
C LYS A 63 1.07 -21.62 -0.85
N ASN A 64 1.82 -20.69 -0.24
CA ASN A 64 2.77 -20.97 0.83
C ASN A 64 2.98 -19.77 1.74
N LEU A 65 3.69 -19.94 2.85
CA LEU A 65 4.09 -18.89 3.78
C LEU A 65 5.59 -18.58 3.67
N ASP A 66 6.19 -18.73 2.51
CA ASP A 66 7.65 -18.60 2.33
C ASP A 66 8.17 -17.19 2.64
N GLU A 67 7.33 -16.16 2.52
CA GLU A 67 7.66 -14.77 2.89
C GLU A 67 7.44 -14.48 4.38
N TRP A 68 6.86 -15.42 5.15
CA TRP A 68 6.47 -15.25 6.53
C TRP A 68 7.24 -16.16 7.48
N GLU A 69 7.32 -15.77 8.74
CA GLU A 69 7.83 -16.56 9.85
C GLU A 69 7.14 -16.17 11.16
N PRO A 70 6.92 -17.10 12.08
CA PRO A 70 6.37 -16.77 13.38
C PRO A 70 7.34 -15.87 14.17
N LEU A 71 6.79 -14.89 14.88
CA LEU A 71 7.60 -13.97 15.70
C LEU A 71 8.41 -14.72 16.77
N ARG A 72 7.90 -15.84 17.25
CA ARG A 72 8.63 -16.75 18.14
C ARG A 72 8.98 -18.05 17.38
N PRO A 73 10.27 -18.35 17.20
CA PRO A 73 10.70 -19.49 16.37
C PRO A 73 10.12 -20.85 16.77
N ASP A 74 9.79 -21.04 18.07
CA ASP A 74 9.24 -22.29 18.60
C ASP A 74 7.71 -22.35 18.56
N ALA A 75 7.04 -21.28 18.11
CA ALA A 75 5.60 -21.28 18.00
C ALA A 75 5.16 -22.01 16.72
N PRO A 76 4.02 -22.72 16.75
CA PRO A 76 3.41 -23.18 15.52
C PRO A 76 3.03 -21.96 14.69
N GLY A 77 3.43 -21.93 13.42
CA GLY A 77 3.01 -20.90 12.49
C GLY A 77 1.51 -20.97 12.19
N TRP A 78 1.03 -19.94 11.53
CA TRP A 78 -0.33 -19.93 11.00
C TRP A 78 -0.49 -20.98 9.90
N LYS A 79 -1.71 -21.29 9.50
CA LYS A 79 -1.99 -22.33 8.50
C LYS A 79 -2.58 -21.74 7.23
N ILE A 80 -2.49 -22.54 6.16
CA ILE A 80 -3.21 -22.27 4.92
C ILE A 80 -4.39 -23.23 4.84
N GLU A 81 -5.60 -22.68 4.71
CA GLU A 81 -6.83 -23.42 4.47
C GLU A 81 -7.50 -22.87 3.22
N ASP A 82 -7.74 -23.69 2.22
CA ASP A 82 -8.41 -23.31 0.97
C ASP A 82 -7.80 -22.06 0.29
N GLY A 83 -6.46 -21.96 0.30
CA GLY A 83 -5.75 -20.82 -0.28
C GLY A 83 -5.78 -19.55 0.57
N VAL A 84 -6.16 -19.65 1.83
CA VAL A 84 -6.29 -18.54 2.77
C VAL A 84 -5.35 -18.75 3.95
N MET A 85 -4.60 -17.74 4.34
CA MET A 85 -3.79 -17.73 5.57
C MET A 85 -4.71 -17.45 6.76
N VAL A 86 -4.71 -18.33 7.76
CA VAL A 86 -5.61 -18.25 8.91
C VAL A 86 -4.82 -18.26 10.21
N VAL A 87 -5.15 -17.31 11.10
CA VAL A 87 -4.65 -17.31 12.48
C VAL A 87 -5.06 -18.62 13.16
N VAL A 88 -4.10 -19.31 13.76
CA VAL A 88 -4.34 -20.49 14.59
C VAL A 88 -4.26 -20.07 16.04
N PRO A 89 -5.41 -19.85 16.72
CA PRO A 89 -5.42 -19.40 18.10
C PRO A 89 -4.65 -20.34 19.02
N GLN A 90 -3.67 -19.79 19.74
CA GLN A 90 -2.83 -20.53 20.68
C GLN A 90 -3.04 -20.02 22.11
N PRO A 91 -2.76 -20.83 23.15
CA PRO A 91 -2.77 -20.35 24.53
C PRO A 91 -1.85 -19.14 24.73
N THR A 92 -0.70 -19.14 24.07
CA THR A 92 0.20 -17.97 23.96
C THR A 92 0.19 -17.50 22.52
N PRO A 93 -0.42 -16.35 22.21
CA PRO A 93 -0.50 -15.81 20.85
C PRO A 93 0.88 -15.66 20.22
N CYS A 94 0.96 -15.86 18.90
CA CYS A 94 2.17 -15.64 18.14
C CYS A 94 1.85 -15.01 16.79
N ASP A 95 2.29 -13.78 16.62
CA ASP A 95 2.18 -13.03 15.38
C ASP A 95 3.04 -13.67 14.29
N GLU A 96 2.63 -13.50 13.04
CA GLU A 96 3.45 -13.77 11.86
C GLU A 96 4.08 -12.47 11.39
N ARG A 97 5.35 -12.51 11.02
CA ARG A 97 6.04 -11.36 10.42
C ARG A 97 6.67 -11.73 9.08
N THR A 98 6.87 -10.72 8.24
CA THR A 98 7.62 -10.91 7.00
C THR A 98 9.11 -11.14 7.29
N LYS A 99 9.75 -12.03 6.53
CA LYS A 99 11.21 -12.20 6.53
C LYS A 99 11.92 -10.99 5.95
N ARG A 100 11.26 -10.31 5.00
CA ARG A 100 11.72 -9.04 4.43
C ARG A 100 11.38 -7.87 5.33
N VAL A 101 12.13 -6.77 5.15
CA VAL A 101 11.95 -5.53 5.90
C VAL A 101 11.55 -4.40 4.96
N PHE A 102 10.68 -3.52 5.43
CA PHE A 102 10.07 -2.46 4.65
C PHE A 102 10.11 -1.12 5.39
N GLY A 103 10.14 -0.02 4.63
CA GLY A 103 10.02 1.35 5.13
C GLY A 103 8.75 2.00 4.58
N ASP A 104 8.90 2.94 3.63
CA ASP A 104 7.77 3.56 2.95
C ASP A 104 7.15 2.58 1.97
N VAL A 105 5.85 2.36 2.08
CA VAL A 105 5.17 1.33 1.30
C VAL A 105 3.73 1.71 0.93
N GLN A 106 3.27 1.09 -0.16
CA GLN A 106 1.87 0.81 -0.41
C GLN A 106 1.63 -0.66 -0.09
N LEU A 107 0.64 -0.95 0.74
CA LEU A 107 0.21 -2.29 1.09
C LEU A 107 -1.23 -2.51 0.63
N HIS A 108 -1.47 -3.66 0.03
CA HIS A 108 -2.80 -4.22 -0.19
C HIS A 108 -2.92 -5.52 0.60
N LEU A 109 -4.01 -5.69 1.31
CA LEU A 109 -4.37 -6.97 1.88
C LEU A 109 -5.89 -7.13 1.96
N GLU A 110 -6.33 -8.38 1.82
CA GLU A 110 -7.72 -8.74 2.11
C GLU A 110 -7.77 -9.56 3.40
N PHE A 111 -8.74 -9.23 4.25
CA PHE A 111 -8.95 -9.91 5.53
C PHE A 111 -10.42 -10.23 5.75
N ARG A 112 -10.68 -11.15 6.67
CA ARG A 112 -12.03 -11.56 7.03
C ARG A 112 -12.05 -12.00 8.48
N GLU A 113 -12.88 -11.37 9.30
CA GLU A 113 -13.16 -11.82 10.66
C GLU A 113 -14.02 -13.08 10.63
N PRO A 114 -13.98 -13.92 11.70
CA PRO A 114 -14.79 -15.11 11.77
C PRO A 114 -16.28 -14.84 11.62
N ALA A 115 -16.97 -15.61 10.78
CA ALA A 115 -18.43 -15.46 10.56
C ALA A 115 -19.25 -15.71 11.84
N VAL A 116 -18.74 -16.56 12.73
CA VAL A 116 -19.37 -16.82 14.03
C VAL A 116 -18.86 -15.80 15.03
N VAL A 117 -19.71 -14.84 15.35
CA VAL A 117 -19.39 -13.79 16.32
C VAL A 117 -19.24 -14.40 17.72
N LYS A 118 -18.11 -14.09 18.37
CA LYS A 118 -17.83 -14.45 19.76
C LYS A 118 -17.27 -13.24 20.50
N GLY A 119 -17.66 -13.06 21.75
CA GLY A 119 -17.20 -11.94 22.56
C GLY A 119 -17.86 -10.61 22.23
N ASP A 120 -17.28 -9.57 22.75
CA ASP A 120 -17.70 -8.16 22.61
C ASP A 120 -16.49 -7.22 22.65
N GLY A 121 -16.68 -5.97 22.24
CA GLY A 121 -15.61 -4.96 22.22
C GLY A 121 -14.35 -5.47 21.53
N GLN A 122 -13.22 -5.34 22.20
CA GLN A 122 -11.91 -5.79 21.69
C GLN A 122 -11.72 -7.32 21.70
N GLY A 123 -12.63 -8.06 22.32
CA GLY A 123 -12.61 -9.54 22.33
C GLY A 123 -13.31 -10.16 21.12
N ARG A 124 -13.81 -9.34 20.16
CA ARG A 124 -14.63 -9.79 19.05
C ARG A 124 -13.85 -9.68 17.74
N GLY A 125 -13.56 -10.83 17.08
CA GLY A 125 -12.96 -10.87 15.74
C GLY A 125 -11.77 -9.92 15.58
N ASN A 126 -10.68 -10.14 16.33
CA ASN A 126 -9.59 -9.16 16.47
C ASN A 126 -8.28 -9.66 15.86
N SER A 127 -7.58 -8.75 15.21
CA SER A 127 -6.22 -8.87 14.69
C SER A 127 -5.64 -7.46 14.48
N GLY A 128 -4.48 -7.34 13.82
CA GLY A 128 -3.86 -6.07 13.48
C GLY A 128 -2.79 -6.21 12.41
N VAL A 129 -2.55 -5.15 11.68
CA VAL A 129 -1.44 -5.02 10.73
C VAL A 129 -0.42 -4.08 11.33
N PHE A 130 0.75 -4.60 11.69
CA PHE A 130 1.83 -3.82 12.30
C PHE A 130 2.87 -3.44 11.25
N PHE A 131 2.83 -2.20 10.81
CA PHE A 131 3.89 -1.63 9.99
C PHE A 131 5.16 -1.52 10.82
N MET A 132 6.28 -2.02 10.25
CA MET A 132 7.57 -2.10 10.93
C MET A 132 7.53 -2.90 12.25
N GLY A 133 6.47 -3.72 12.48
CA GLY A 133 6.26 -4.41 13.75
C GLY A 133 5.94 -3.48 14.94
N LEU A 134 5.68 -2.20 14.69
CA LEU A 134 5.56 -1.14 15.70
C LEU A 134 4.26 -0.34 15.61
N TYR A 135 3.73 -0.11 14.42
CA TYR A 135 2.63 0.83 14.16
C TYR A 135 1.41 0.10 13.66
N GLU A 136 0.39 0.00 14.51
CA GLU A 136 -0.76 -0.86 14.27
C GLU A 136 -1.90 -0.15 13.53
N LEU A 137 -2.32 -0.76 12.43
CA LEU A 137 -3.64 -0.56 11.85
C LEU A 137 -4.56 -1.69 12.32
N GLN A 138 -5.59 -1.33 13.06
CA GLN A 138 -6.50 -2.28 13.72
C GLN A 138 -7.35 -3.07 12.72
N ILE A 139 -7.54 -4.36 13.01
CA ILE A 139 -8.57 -5.23 12.44
C ILE A 139 -9.49 -5.66 13.57
N LEU A 140 -10.78 -5.35 13.46
CA LEU A 140 -11.79 -5.68 14.47
C LEU A 140 -13.15 -5.82 13.83
N ASP A 141 -13.90 -6.86 14.16
CA ASP A 141 -15.34 -6.90 13.86
C ASP A 141 -16.04 -5.72 14.56
N SER A 142 -16.25 -4.63 13.82
CA SER A 142 -16.82 -3.37 14.32
C SER A 142 -18.29 -3.17 13.94
N VAL A 143 -18.96 -4.20 13.39
CA VAL A 143 -20.38 -4.13 13.05
C VAL A 143 -21.24 -4.36 14.30
N ASN A 144 -21.97 -3.32 14.72
CA ASN A 144 -22.78 -3.35 15.95
C ASN A 144 -21.97 -3.81 17.17
N ASN A 145 -20.72 -3.37 17.28
CA ASN A 145 -19.79 -3.73 18.35
C ASN A 145 -19.30 -2.46 19.08
N PRO A 146 -19.96 -2.03 20.14
CA PRO A 146 -19.52 -0.87 20.92
C PRO A 146 -18.14 -1.11 21.55
N THR A 147 -17.20 -0.21 21.25
CA THR A 147 -15.87 -0.14 21.87
C THR A 147 -15.34 1.30 21.76
N TYR A 148 -14.16 1.56 22.33
CA TYR A 148 -13.53 2.88 22.16
C TYR A 148 -13.21 3.12 20.67
N VAL A 149 -13.49 4.34 20.18
CA VAL A 149 -13.50 4.65 18.74
C VAL A 149 -12.13 4.55 18.08
N ASN A 150 -11.05 4.81 18.82
CA ASN A 150 -9.67 4.63 18.33
C ASN A 150 -9.12 3.22 18.52
N GLY A 151 -9.99 2.24 18.68
CA GLY A 151 -9.71 0.80 18.67
C GLY A 151 -10.69 0.04 17.77
N GLN A 152 -11.49 0.74 16.96
CA GLN A 152 -12.34 0.14 15.95
C GLN A 152 -11.52 -0.31 14.72
N ASN A 153 -12.16 -1.06 13.83
CA ASN A 153 -11.58 -1.45 12.55
C ASN A 153 -11.04 -0.22 11.79
N ALA A 154 -9.85 -0.33 11.21
CA ALA A 154 -9.15 0.77 10.53
C ALA A 154 -8.72 1.96 11.43
N ALA A 155 -8.78 1.84 12.75
CA ALA A 155 -8.11 2.79 13.63
C ALA A 155 -6.58 2.66 13.52
N VAL A 156 -5.85 3.77 13.56
CA VAL A 156 -4.47 3.72 14.06
C VAL A 156 -4.59 3.51 15.56
N TYR A 157 -4.29 2.29 16.00
CA TYR A 157 -4.71 1.79 17.30
C TYR A 157 -4.26 2.66 18.47
N LYS A 158 -5.23 3.06 19.30
CA LYS A 158 -5.07 3.96 20.44
C LYS A 158 -4.71 5.42 20.08
N GLU A 159 -4.55 5.74 18.80
CA GLU A 159 -4.21 7.11 18.35
C GLU A 159 -5.38 7.76 17.61
N HIS A 160 -5.68 7.30 16.41
CA HIS A 160 -6.65 7.93 15.51
C HIS A 160 -7.83 7.00 15.24
N PRO A 161 -9.08 7.43 15.56
CA PRO A 161 -10.25 6.71 15.09
C PRO A 161 -10.36 6.79 13.56
N PRO A 162 -10.99 5.82 12.89
CA PRO A 162 -11.32 5.97 11.48
C PRO A 162 -12.32 7.11 11.26
N LEU A 163 -12.24 7.77 10.10
CA LEU A 163 -13.17 8.84 9.72
C LEU A 163 -14.62 8.34 9.64
N VAL A 164 -14.80 7.11 9.23
CA VAL A 164 -16.08 6.38 9.18
C VAL A 164 -15.85 4.90 9.46
N ASN A 165 -16.86 4.21 9.94
CA ASN A 165 -16.85 2.75 10.03
C ASN A 165 -17.33 2.16 8.70
N ALA A 166 -16.40 1.63 7.90
CA ALA A 166 -16.67 1.00 6.62
C ALA A 166 -16.70 -0.55 6.71
N SER A 167 -16.76 -1.11 7.92
CA SER A 167 -16.71 -2.56 8.15
C SER A 167 -17.90 -3.29 7.51
N ARG A 168 -17.60 -4.43 6.89
CA ARG A 168 -18.61 -5.39 6.44
C ARG A 168 -19.02 -6.33 7.57
N PRO A 169 -20.16 -7.01 7.44
CA PRO A 169 -20.53 -8.06 8.37
C PRO A 169 -19.43 -9.12 8.56
N PRO A 170 -19.25 -9.67 9.78
CA PRO A 170 -18.29 -10.74 10.02
C PRO A 170 -18.53 -11.93 9.09
N GLY A 171 -17.46 -12.52 8.58
CA GLY A 171 -17.49 -13.55 7.55
C GLY A 171 -17.40 -13.04 6.12
N GLU A 172 -17.53 -11.74 5.87
CA GLU A 172 -17.30 -11.13 4.56
C GLU A 172 -15.86 -10.65 4.40
N TRP A 173 -15.34 -10.77 3.17
CA TRP A 173 -14.01 -10.25 2.84
C TRP A 173 -14.01 -8.74 2.77
N GLN A 174 -12.99 -8.14 3.34
CA GLN A 174 -12.73 -6.71 3.40
C GLN A 174 -11.32 -6.43 2.90
N THR A 175 -11.08 -5.23 2.40
CA THR A 175 -9.81 -4.84 1.79
C THR A 175 -9.23 -3.62 2.49
N TYR A 176 -7.95 -3.66 2.84
CA TYR A 176 -7.17 -2.48 3.16
C TYR A 176 -6.23 -2.13 2.00
N GLU A 177 -6.29 -0.86 1.57
CA GLU A 177 -5.27 -0.19 0.78
C GLU A 177 -4.60 0.85 1.67
N VAL A 178 -3.31 0.68 1.92
CA VAL A 178 -2.57 1.52 2.87
C VAL A 178 -1.35 2.15 2.22
N VAL A 179 -1.17 3.45 2.39
CA VAL A 179 0.10 4.13 2.20
C VAL A 179 0.68 4.41 3.59
N PHE A 180 1.81 3.80 3.88
CA PHE A 180 2.56 4.03 5.11
C PHE A 180 3.89 4.68 4.80
N ILE A 181 4.19 5.77 5.50
CA ILE A 181 5.47 6.48 5.46
C ILE A 181 6.17 6.27 6.79
N ALA A 182 7.34 5.67 6.76
CA ALA A 182 8.13 5.39 7.94
C ALA A 182 8.63 6.68 8.61
N PRO A 183 8.83 6.68 9.93
CA PRO A 183 9.42 7.84 10.61
C PRO A 183 10.87 8.03 10.18
N ARG A 184 11.34 9.26 10.29
CA ARG A 184 12.73 9.61 10.01
C ARG A 184 13.42 10.05 11.29
N PHE A 185 14.66 9.59 11.48
CA PHE A 185 15.48 9.94 12.63
C PHE A 185 16.81 10.52 12.17
N ALA A 186 17.32 11.49 12.91
CA ALA A 186 18.68 11.98 12.77
C ALA A 186 19.69 10.96 13.30
N ALA A 187 20.95 11.15 13.01
CA ALA A 187 22.03 10.27 13.46
C ALA A 187 22.16 10.20 15.00
N ASP A 188 21.73 11.22 15.70
CA ASP A 188 21.67 11.28 17.16
C ASP A 188 20.40 10.65 17.77
N GLY A 189 19.55 10.06 16.92
CA GLY A 189 18.29 9.42 17.32
C GLY A 189 17.09 10.34 17.48
N LYS A 190 17.27 11.66 17.23
CA LYS A 190 16.15 12.60 17.30
C LYS A 190 15.18 12.36 16.15
N LEU A 191 13.88 12.39 16.45
CA LEU A 191 12.82 12.33 15.45
C LEU A 191 12.88 13.56 14.54
N LEU A 192 12.99 13.33 13.22
CA LEU A 192 12.91 14.37 12.19
C LEU A 192 11.51 14.51 11.61
N SER A 193 10.85 13.36 11.36
CA SER A 193 9.44 13.31 10.94
C SER A 193 8.76 12.08 11.51
N PRO A 194 7.50 12.19 11.95
CA PRO A 194 6.73 11.05 12.43
C PRO A 194 6.37 10.09 11.27
N ALA A 195 5.99 8.86 11.62
CA ALA A 195 5.31 7.98 10.69
C ALA A 195 3.98 8.61 10.26
N ARG A 196 3.53 8.29 9.04
CA ARG A 196 2.25 8.77 8.52
C ARG A 196 1.50 7.63 7.84
N MET A 197 0.17 7.71 7.89
CA MET A 197 -0.68 6.66 7.33
C MET A 197 -1.88 7.24 6.59
N THR A 198 -2.14 6.72 5.39
CA THR A 198 -3.38 6.92 4.64
C THR A 198 -3.99 5.55 4.37
N VAL A 199 -5.28 5.38 4.67
CA VAL A 199 -5.95 4.09 4.57
C VAL A 199 -7.28 4.23 3.84
N PHE A 200 -7.50 3.33 2.87
CA PHE A 200 -8.81 3.05 2.32
C PHE A 200 -9.27 1.67 2.79
N HIS A 201 -10.48 1.60 3.29
CA HIS A 201 -11.16 0.37 3.68
C HIS A 201 -12.31 0.13 2.70
N ASP A 202 -12.25 -0.94 1.93
CA ASP A 202 -13.19 -1.23 0.84
C ASP A 202 -13.42 -0.04 -0.12
N GLY A 203 -12.34 0.69 -0.43
CA GLY A 203 -12.37 1.88 -1.28
C GLY A 203 -12.85 3.15 -0.59
N VAL A 204 -13.25 3.11 0.69
CA VAL A 204 -13.65 4.27 1.48
C VAL A 204 -12.45 4.83 2.25
N LEU A 205 -12.17 6.13 2.13
CA LEU A 205 -11.10 6.80 2.88
C LEU A 205 -11.44 6.80 4.37
N VAL A 206 -10.62 6.14 5.18
CA VAL A 206 -10.81 6.03 6.64
C VAL A 206 -9.70 6.68 7.44
N GLN A 207 -8.50 6.83 6.88
CA GLN A 207 -7.39 7.62 7.45
C GLN A 207 -6.78 8.46 6.33
N HIS A 208 -6.53 9.75 6.57
CA HIS A 208 -5.95 10.65 5.58
C HIS A 208 -4.69 11.31 6.10
N ASP A 209 -3.53 10.80 5.69
CA ASP A 209 -2.21 11.36 5.99
C ASP A 209 -2.02 11.69 7.48
N VAL A 210 -2.54 10.84 8.37
CA VAL A 210 -2.45 11.05 9.81
C VAL A 210 -1.03 10.84 10.29
N ALA A 211 -0.53 11.77 11.11
CA ALA A 211 0.78 11.64 11.74
C ALA A 211 0.65 10.83 13.02
N LEU A 212 1.41 9.75 13.14
CA LEU A 212 1.44 8.91 14.33
C LEU A 212 2.26 9.59 15.44
N THR A 213 1.88 9.38 16.69
CA THR A 213 2.56 10.00 17.84
C THR A 213 3.65 9.11 18.42
N GLY A 214 3.70 7.83 18.06
CA GLY A 214 4.70 6.86 18.49
C GLY A 214 4.32 5.43 18.12
N PRO A 215 5.05 4.42 18.60
CA PRO A 215 4.69 3.03 18.39
C PRO A 215 3.42 2.66 19.17
N THR A 216 2.65 1.72 18.64
CA THR A 216 1.48 1.15 19.33
C THR A 216 1.88 0.52 20.65
N PRO A 217 1.18 0.80 21.77
CA PRO A 217 1.43 0.14 23.03
C PRO A 217 1.23 -1.37 22.92
N ASN A 218 2.20 -2.15 23.35
CA ASN A 218 2.16 -3.61 23.34
C ASN A 218 2.60 -4.18 24.69
N GLY A 219 2.06 -5.35 25.07
CA GLY A 219 2.40 -6.04 26.30
C GLY A 219 2.17 -5.16 27.54
N PRO A 220 3.18 -5.02 28.43
CA PRO A 220 3.05 -4.26 29.67
C PRO A 220 2.76 -2.76 29.47
N THR A 221 3.05 -2.22 28.29
CA THR A 221 2.80 -0.79 27.97
C THR A 221 1.37 -0.52 27.52
N PHE A 222 0.56 -1.55 27.33
CA PHE A 222 -0.82 -1.45 26.85
C PHE A 222 -1.73 -0.58 27.76
N HIS A 223 -1.41 -0.51 29.04
CA HIS A 223 -2.17 0.22 30.06
C HIS A 223 -1.56 1.57 30.45
N LEU A 224 -0.56 2.05 29.69
CA LEU A 224 0.00 3.38 29.99
C LEU A 224 -1.03 4.48 29.74
N ALA A 225 -1.00 5.49 30.58
CA ALA A 225 -1.85 6.67 30.45
C ALA A 225 -1.49 7.51 29.19
N THR A 226 -0.29 7.33 28.67
CA THR A 226 0.23 8.01 27.48
C THR A 226 0.82 6.99 26.53
N LEU A 227 0.75 7.28 25.24
CA LEU A 227 1.40 6.45 24.22
C LEU A 227 2.93 6.49 24.38
N PRO A 228 3.64 5.39 24.05
CA PRO A 228 5.09 5.40 24.08
C PRO A 228 5.65 6.45 23.11
N PRO A 229 6.68 7.20 23.50
CA PRO A 229 7.32 8.13 22.58
C PRO A 229 8.10 7.38 21.51
N TYR A 230 8.40 8.07 20.42
CA TYR A 230 9.31 7.54 19.41
C TYR A 230 10.67 7.21 20.02
N THR A 231 11.17 6.02 19.65
CA THR A 231 12.55 5.62 19.86
C THR A 231 13.16 5.30 18.50
N ALA A 232 14.35 5.80 18.24
CA ALA A 232 15.04 5.57 16.97
C ALA A 232 15.21 4.07 16.70
N HIS A 233 14.87 3.67 15.49
CA HIS A 233 14.99 2.30 15.01
C HIS A 233 15.49 2.28 13.56
N ALA A 234 15.72 1.10 13.00
CA ALA A 234 16.14 0.96 11.60
C ALA A 234 15.11 1.55 10.63
N ALA A 235 15.60 2.07 9.50
CA ALA A 235 14.76 2.67 8.46
C ALA A 235 13.78 1.68 7.80
N LYS A 236 14.05 0.38 7.91
CA LYS A 236 13.20 -0.72 7.45
C LYS A 236 13.12 -1.79 8.53
N LEU A 237 11.93 -2.30 8.79
CA LEU A 237 11.65 -3.39 9.72
C LEU A 237 10.54 -4.29 9.12
N PRO A 238 10.32 -5.51 9.65
CA PRO A 238 9.28 -6.40 9.16
C PRO A 238 7.87 -5.82 9.28
N LEU A 239 6.99 -6.18 8.35
CA LEU A 239 5.55 -6.10 8.53
C LEU A 239 5.12 -7.29 9.39
N ALA A 240 4.14 -7.11 10.29
CA ALA A 240 3.59 -8.22 11.05
C ALA A 240 2.06 -8.23 11.05
N LEU A 241 1.49 -9.41 11.21
CA LEU A 241 0.06 -9.65 11.40
C LEU A 241 -0.15 -10.26 12.78
N GLN A 242 -1.15 -9.76 13.51
CA GLN A 242 -1.35 -10.09 14.92
C GLN A 242 -2.19 -11.36 15.10
N ASP A 243 -1.74 -12.23 15.99
CA ASP A 243 -2.57 -13.25 16.63
C ASP A 243 -3.21 -12.69 17.90
N HIS A 244 -4.47 -12.29 17.82
CA HIS A 244 -5.27 -11.90 18.98
C HIS A 244 -6.23 -13.02 19.42
N ARG A 245 -5.88 -14.28 19.19
CA ARG A 245 -6.69 -15.48 19.49
C ARG A 245 -8.03 -15.56 18.74
N SER A 246 -8.18 -14.79 17.68
CA SER A 246 -9.30 -14.84 16.76
C SER A 246 -8.85 -15.45 15.43
N PRO A 247 -9.56 -16.41 14.86
CA PRO A 247 -9.20 -17.02 13.59
C PRO A 247 -9.54 -16.09 12.41
N VAL A 248 -8.95 -14.89 12.43
CA VAL A 248 -9.00 -13.96 11.30
C VAL A 248 -8.26 -14.58 10.12
N ALA A 249 -8.80 -14.39 8.94
CA ALA A 249 -8.28 -14.94 7.72
C ALA A 249 -7.75 -13.85 6.79
N PHE A 250 -6.68 -14.15 6.05
CA PHE A 250 -6.02 -13.23 5.14
C PHE A 250 -5.80 -13.86 3.78
N ARG A 251 -5.84 -13.04 2.72
CA ARG A 251 -5.49 -13.45 1.36
C ARG A 251 -5.03 -12.25 0.53
N ASN A 252 -4.50 -12.51 -0.66
CA ASN A 252 -4.13 -11.49 -1.64
C ASN A 252 -3.32 -10.36 -1.00
N ILE A 253 -2.15 -10.70 -0.40
CA ILE A 253 -1.30 -9.73 0.27
C ILE A 253 -0.13 -9.38 -0.63
N TRP A 254 0.00 -8.10 -1.00
CA TRP A 254 1.15 -7.60 -1.73
C TRP A 254 1.56 -6.21 -1.26
N ILE A 255 2.83 -5.87 -1.46
CA ILE A 255 3.43 -4.63 -1.00
C ILE A 255 4.31 -4.04 -2.10
N ARG A 256 4.32 -2.72 -2.21
CA ARG A 256 5.23 -1.96 -3.06
C ARG A 256 6.08 -1.05 -2.20
N GLU A 257 7.38 -1.05 -2.40
CA GLU A 257 8.26 -0.04 -1.79
C GLU A 257 8.11 1.29 -2.54
N LEU A 258 7.95 2.37 -1.81
CA LEU A 258 7.79 3.70 -2.36
C LEU A 258 9.11 4.45 -2.33
N THR A 259 9.48 5.07 -3.46
CA THR A 259 10.55 6.05 -3.53
C THR A 259 9.91 7.42 -3.60
N LEU A 260 9.80 8.06 -2.45
CA LEU A 260 9.23 9.39 -2.35
C LEU A 260 10.34 10.45 -2.45
N PRO A 261 10.08 11.61 -3.06
CA PRO A 261 11.05 12.69 -3.03
C PRO A 261 11.25 13.16 -1.60
N ASP A 262 12.52 13.22 -1.16
CA ASP A 262 12.91 13.60 0.22
C ASP A 262 12.54 15.05 0.59
N THR A 263 12.15 15.85 -0.39
CA THR A 263 11.82 17.26 -0.18
C THR A 263 10.59 17.62 -1.01
N PRO A 264 9.59 18.33 -0.44
CA PRO A 264 8.58 18.96 -1.27
C PRO A 264 9.28 19.84 -2.31
N PRO A 265 8.77 19.92 -3.56
CA PRO A 265 9.33 20.84 -4.54
C PRO A 265 9.41 22.23 -3.91
N ALA A 266 10.57 22.88 -4.02
CA ALA A 266 10.77 24.21 -3.50
C ALA A 266 9.61 25.09 -3.93
N ALA A 267 9.06 25.89 -3.00
CA ALA A 267 8.04 26.86 -3.34
C ALA A 267 8.57 27.69 -4.52
N ARG A 268 7.80 27.73 -5.60
CA ARG A 268 8.18 28.51 -6.78
C ARG A 268 8.24 29.99 -6.37
N PRO A 269 9.23 30.73 -6.87
CA PRO A 269 9.36 32.16 -6.59
C PRO A 269 8.16 32.95 -7.12
#